data_7cbaf95499fd6ace55f374aaa33a78a7
#
_entry.id   7cbaf95499fd6ace55f374aaa33a78a7
#
_cell.length_a   1.000
_cell.length_b   1.000
_cell.length_c   1.000
_cell.angle_alpha   90.00
_cell.angle_beta   90.00
_cell.angle_gamma   90.00
#
_symmetry.space_group_name_H-M   'P 1'
#
loop_
_entity.id
_entity.type
_entity.pdbx_description
1 polymer ?
#
loop_
_entity_poly.entity_id
_entity_poly.type
_entity_poly.pdbx_seq_one_letter_code
_entity_poly.pdbx_strand_id
1 'polypeptide(L)'
;MYKRQGIIIDELPTIYFKGLDNLIATARSNKVAVLLCFQDFSQLKRDYGDKEAAVVMNTVGNIFSGQVVGETAKTLSERFGKVLQKRQSMTLSRSDKSTSISTQLDSLIPASKISTLTQGMFVGAVADNFDERIEQKIFHCEIVVDNEKVKAETARYKKIPQITDFTDENGTD
;
A
#
# COMPACT_ATOMS: atom_id res chain seq x y z
N MET A 1 -20.47 14.19 19.09
CA MET A 1 -20.34 13.32 17.91
C MET A 1 -18.97 13.56 17.29
N TYR A 2 -18.00 12.68 17.53
CA TYR A 2 -16.66 12.84 16.96
C TYR A 2 -16.75 12.57 15.45
N LYS A 3 -16.45 13.58 14.63
CA LYS A 3 -16.33 13.39 13.20
C LYS A 3 -15.06 12.60 12.93
N ARG A 4 -15.17 11.50 12.20
CA ARG A 4 -13.99 10.78 11.69
C ARG A 4 -13.30 11.70 10.67
N GLN A 5 -12.00 11.86 10.81
CA GLN A 5 -11.19 12.67 9.92
C GLN A 5 -10.21 11.77 9.18
N GLY A 6 -9.80 12.19 7.99
CA GLY A 6 -8.80 11.50 7.20
C GLY A 6 -7.85 12.49 6.55
N ILE A 7 -6.59 12.11 6.48
CA ILE A 7 -5.54 12.80 5.73
C ILE A 7 -5.14 11.88 4.59
N ILE A 8 -5.25 12.37 3.35
CA ILE A 8 -4.85 11.64 2.15
C ILE A 8 -3.75 12.44 1.49
N ILE A 9 -2.56 11.85 1.37
CA ILE A 9 -1.43 12.44 0.67
C ILE A 9 -1.14 11.53 -0.53
N ASP A 10 -1.54 12.01 -1.70
CA ASP A 10 -1.20 11.40 -2.96
C ASP A 10 0.17 11.90 -3.40
N GLU A 11 1.03 11.00 -3.90
CA GLU A 11 2.40 11.29 -4.32
C GLU A 11 3.25 11.92 -3.19
N LEU A 12 3.32 11.25 -2.03
CA LEU A 12 4.04 11.70 -0.85
C LEU A 12 5.47 12.23 -1.12
N PRO A 13 6.29 11.63 -2.02
CA PRO A 13 7.63 12.13 -2.30
C PRO A 13 7.69 13.54 -2.86
N THR A 14 6.62 14.04 -3.47
CA THR A 14 6.58 15.41 -4.02
C THR A 14 6.30 16.47 -2.96
N ILE A 15 5.82 16.05 -1.80
CA ILE A 15 5.45 16.93 -0.69
C ILE A 15 6.37 16.62 0.49
N TYR A 16 7.43 17.42 0.67
CA TYR A 16 8.26 17.27 1.86
C TYR A 16 7.53 17.78 3.10
N PHE A 17 7.21 16.87 4.01
CA PHE A 17 6.54 17.18 5.26
C PHE A 17 7.42 16.80 6.45
N LYS A 18 8.04 17.80 7.08
CA LYS A 18 8.89 17.58 8.25
C LYS A 18 8.06 17.10 9.43
N GLY A 19 8.46 15.96 10.05
CA GLY A 19 7.76 15.39 11.19
C GLY A 19 6.56 14.51 10.80
N LEU A 20 6.59 13.93 9.61
CA LEU A 20 5.57 12.99 9.12
C LEU A 20 5.37 11.81 10.08
N ASP A 21 6.43 11.30 10.66
CA ASP A 21 6.42 10.25 11.68
C ASP A 21 5.59 10.62 12.90
N ASN A 22 5.77 11.84 13.41
CA ASN A 22 4.99 12.37 14.53
C ASN A 22 3.52 12.57 14.14
N LEU A 23 3.25 13.03 12.90
CA LEU A 23 1.88 13.15 12.40
C LEU A 23 1.18 11.78 12.40
N ILE A 24 1.81 10.74 11.86
CA ILE A 24 1.22 9.41 11.82
C ILE A 24 0.96 8.87 13.22
N ALA A 25 1.92 9.03 14.14
CA ALA A 25 1.78 8.57 15.52
C ALA A 25 0.65 9.29 16.27
N THR A 26 0.56 10.61 16.13
CA THR A 26 -0.49 11.41 16.79
C THR A 26 -1.85 11.28 16.14
N ALA A 27 -1.90 11.10 14.82
CA ALA A 27 -3.15 10.86 14.08
C ALA A 27 -3.90 9.65 14.63
N ARG A 28 -3.19 8.55 14.90
CA ARG A 28 -3.77 7.32 15.45
C ARG A 28 -4.46 7.57 16.81
N SER A 29 -3.83 8.26 17.73
CA SER A 29 -4.40 8.56 19.05
C SER A 29 -5.61 9.49 18.95
N ASN A 30 -5.64 10.37 17.97
CA ASN A 30 -6.75 11.29 17.70
C ASN A 30 -7.83 10.72 16.75
N LYS A 31 -7.77 9.43 16.41
CA LYS A 31 -8.73 8.74 15.51
C LYS A 31 -8.79 9.37 14.12
N VAL A 32 -7.68 9.89 13.64
CA VAL A 32 -7.49 10.40 12.26
C VAL A 32 -6.87 9.29 11.43
N ALA A 33 -7.50 8.92 10.33
CA ALA A 33 -6.94 7.99 9.35
C ALA A 33 -5.93 8.73 8.46
N VAL A 34 -4.76 8.12 8.22
CA VAL A 34 -3.75 8.67 7.32
C VAL A 34 -3.51 7.69 6.19
N LEU A 35 -3.68 8.14 4.95
CA LEU A 35 -3.35 7.40 3.73
C LEU A 35 -2.20 8.11 3.02
N LEU A 36 -1.10 7.38 2.82
CA LEU A 36 0.09 7.86 2.14
C LEU A 36 0.27 7.05 0.86
N CYS A 37 0.31 7.70 -0.29
CA CYS A 37 0.51 7.07 -1.58
C CYS A 37 1.84 7.49 -2.19
N PHE A 38 2.52 6.55 -2.84
CA PHE A 38 3.75 6.80 -3.60
C PHE A 38 4.00 5.63 -4.57
N GLN A 39 4.82 5.86 -5.58
CA GLN A 39 5.06 4.89 -6.64
C GLN A 39 6.24 3.97 -6.32
N ASP A 40 7.29 4.51 -5.70
CA ASP A 40 8.53 3.77 -5.42
C ASP A 40 9.12 4.17 -4.07
N PHE A 41 9.55 3.17 -3.31
CA PHE A 41 10.18 3.37 -2.02
C PHE A 41 11.55 4.09 -2.12
N SER A 42 12.23 3.93 -3.25
CA SER A 42 13.49 4.63 -3.50
C SER A 42 13.30 6.14 -3.59
N GLN A 43 12.17 6.61 -4.14
CA GLN A 43 11.83 8.04 -4.15
C GLN A 43 11.61 8.56 -2.73
N LEU A 44 10.89 7.80 -1.91
CA LEU A 44 10.68 8.16 -0.52
C LEU A 44 12.01 8.27 0.25
N LYS A 45 12.92 7.32 0.05
CA LYS A 45 14.27 7.35 0.65
C LYS A 45 15.09 8.54 0.18
N ARG A 46 15.03 8.89 -1.11
CA ARG A 46 15.75 10.05 -1.65
C ARG A 46 15.32 11.36 -1.00
N ASP A 47 14.02 11.54 -0.81
CA ASP A 47 13.44 12.83 -0.43
C ASP A 47 13.32 12.98 1.10
N TYR A 48 13.09 11.89 1.83
CA TYR A 48 12.99 11.88 3.30
C TYR A 48 14.23 11.32 4.01
N GLY A 49 15.13 10.65 3.27
CA GLY A 49 16.27 9.92 3.82
C GLY A 49 15.88 8.51 4.29
N ASP A 50 16.88 7.64 4.41
CA ASP A 50 16.70 6.22 4.74
C ASP A 50 15.99 6.00 6.08
N LYS A 51 16.33 6.80 7.09
CA LYS A 51 15.79 6.65 8.45
C LYS A 51 14.30 7.00 8.51
N GLU A 52 13.93 8.16 7.98
CA GLU A 52 12.52 8.61 7.99
C GLU A 52 11.64 7.72 7.11
N ALA A 53 12.12 7.33 5.92
CA ALA A 53 11.43 6.39 5.05
C ALA A 53 11.19 5.03 5.74
N ALA A 54 12.17 4.52 6.47
CA ALA A 54 12.04 3.29 7.24
C ALA A 54 11.01 3.44 8.38
N VAL A 55 11.00 4.57 9.08
CA VAL A 55 10.00 4.85 10.13
C VAL A 55 8.59 4.88 9.55
N VAL A 56 8.38 5.57 8.42
CA VAL A 56 7.07 5.60 7.73
C VAL A 56 6.61 4.19 7.41
N MET A 57 7.48 3.39 6.76
CA MET A 57 7.15 2.00 6.40
C MET A 57 6.84 1.11 7.61
N ASN A 58 7.51 1.30 8.73
CA ASN A 58 7.32 0.48 9.92
C ASN A 58 6.09 0.91 10.74
N THR A 59 5.69 2.17 10.64
CA THR A 59 4.57 2.72 11.42
C THR A 59 3.21 2.40 10.80
N VAL A 60 3.14 2.28 9.46
CA VAL A 60 1.88 1.96 8.79
C VAL A 60 1.49 0.50 9.04
N GLY A 61 0.26 0.29 9.51
CA GLY A 61 -0.30 -1.04 9.74
C GLY A 61 -0.88 -1.69 8.49
N ASN A 62 -1.47 -0.88 7.61
CA ASN A 62 -2.12 -1.33 6.38
C ASN A 62 -1.25 -0.98 5.17
N ILE A 63 -1.10 -1.93 4.25
CA ILE A 63 -0.36 -1.73 3.00
C ILE A 63 -1.16 -2.29 1.85
N PHE A 64 -1.27 -1.52 0.78
CA PHE A 64 -1.86 -1.90 -0.49
C PHE A 64 -0.85 -1.60 -1.59
N SER A 65 -0.47 -2.59 -2.37
CA SER A 65 0.50 -2.44 -3.45
C SER A 65 -0.01 -3.06 -4.74
N GLY A 66 0.00 -2.30 -5.81
CA GLY A 66 -0.05 -2.82 -7.17
C GLY A 66 1.31 -3.36 -7.60
N GLN A 67 1.54 -3.41 -8.90
CA GLN A 67 2.82 -3.81 -9.46
C GLN A 67 3.93 -2.84 -9.06
N VAL A 68 4.98 -3.36 -8.43
CA VAL A 68 6.22 -2.65 -8.13
C VAL A 68 7.41 -3.56 -8.39
N VAL A 69 8.58 -2.98 -8.67
CA VAL A 69 9.78 -3.74 -9.05
C VAL A 69 10.96 -3.46 -8.13
N GLY A 70 12.04 -4.20 -8.32
CA GLY A 70 13.33 -3.93 -7.68
C GLY A 70 13.32 -4.05 -6.16
N GLU A 71 13.87 -3.04 -5.49
CA GLU A 71 14.00 -3.02 -4.03
C GLU A 71 12.65 -2.93 -3.33
N THR A 72 11.70 -2.18 -3.88
CA THR A 72 10.35 -2.04 -3.33
C THR A 72 9.63 -3.39 -3.27
N ALA A 73 9.69 -4.19 -4.34
CA ALA A 73 9.10 -5.53 -4.36
C ALA A 73 9.75 -6.47 -3.33
N LYS A 74 11.07 -6.39 -3.15
CA LYS A 74 11.80 -7.18 -2.13
C LYS A 74 11.38 -6.80 -0.72
N THR A 75 11.35 -5.51 -0.41
CA THR A 75 10.95 -4.98 0.91
C THR A 75 9.53 -5.41 1.26
N LEU A 76 8.59 -5.34 0.31
CA LEU A 76 7.23 -5.81 0.51
C LEU A 76 7.15 -7.33 0.74
N SER A 77 7.89 -8.10 -0.06
CA SER A 77 7.95 -9.57 0.10
C SER A 77 8.48 -9.98 1.47
N GLU A 78 9.50 -9.30 1.98
CA GLU A 78 10.04 -9.53 3.31
C GLU A 78 9.03 -9.17 4.41
N ARG A 79 8.30 -8.08 4.24
CA ARG A 79 7.27 -7.63 5.18
C ARG A 79 6.07 -8.57 5.24
N PHE A 80 5.69 -9.21 4.15
CA PHE A 80 4.63 -10.22 4.13
C PHE A 80 5.05 -11.52 4.80
N GLY A 81 6.35 -11.69 5.04
CA GLY A 81 6.91 -12.82 5.78
C GLY A 81 7.11 -14.06 4.95
N LYS A 82 7.40 -15.14 5.66
CA LYS A 82 7.76 -16.43 5.07
C LYS A 82 6.86 -17.53 5.59
N VAL A 83 6.69 -18.57 4.78
CA VAL A 83 5.90 -19.76 5.10
C VAL A 83 6.74 -21.03 4.86
N LEU A 84 6.53 -22.04 5.68
CA LEU A 84 7.14 -23.36 5.49
C LEU A 84 6.44 -24.06 4.33
N GLN A 85 7.17 -24.29 3.23
CA GLN A 85 6.71 -25.06 2.08
C GLN A 85 7.37 -26.42 2.04
N LYS A 86 6.56 -27.46 1.83
CA LYS A 86 7.06 -28.82 1.58
C LYS A 86 7.38 -28.92 0.09
N ARG A 87 8.64 -29.14 -0.24
CA ARG A 87 9.07 -29.44 -1.61
C ARG A 87 9.31 -30.93 -1.74
N GLN A 88 8.68 -31.55 -2.73
CA GLN A 88 8.96 -32.91 -3.14
C GLN A 88 9.91 -32.88 -4.34
N SER A 89 11.07 -33.49 -4.18
CA SER A 89 12.00 -33.72 -5.28
C SER A 89 11.95 -35.21 -5.63
N MET A 90 11.65 -35.48 -6.89
CA MET A 90 11.63 -36.86 -7.42
C MET A 90 12.84 -37.05 -8.35
N THR A 91 13.74 -37.89 -7.97
CA THR A 91 14.88 -38.30 -8.82
C THR A 91 14.53 -39.62 -9.48
N LEU A 92 14.45 -39.60 -10.81
CA LEU A 92 14.23 -40.79 -11.65
C LEU A 92 15.58 -41.29 -12.14
N SER A 93 16.04 -42.44 -11.64
CA SER A 93 17.15 -43.19 -12.21
C SER A 93 16.60 -44.38 -12.97
N ARG A 94 17.40 -44.94 -13.90
CA ARG A 94 16.97 -46.09 -14.74
C ARG A 94 16.49 -47.33 -13.95
N SER A 95 16.88 -47.46 -12.70
CA SER A 95 16.56 -48.61 -11.84
C SER A 95 15.81 -48.26 -10.54
N ASP A 96 15.75 -46.95 -10.13
CA ASP A 96 15.15 -46.57 -8.84
C ASP A 96 14.42 -45.23 -8.91
N LYS A 97 13.32 -45.16 -8.17
CA LYS A 97 12.59 -43.91 -7.89
C LYS A 97 12.86 -43.50 -6.46
N SER A 98 13.60 -42.41 -6.29
CA SER A 98 13.80 -41.84 -4.96
C SER A 98 12.97 -40.55 -4.85
N THR A 99 12.13 -40.48 -3.80
CA THR A 99 11.36 -39.27 -3.47
C THR A 99 11.93 -38.70 -2.18
N SER A 100 12.47 -37.50 -2.24
CA SER A 100 12.86 -36.79 -1.04
C SER A 100 11.89 -35.65 -0.76
N ILE A 101 11.46 -35.53 0.50
CA ILE A 101 10.60 -34.46 0.97
C ILE A 101 11.48 -33.53 1.81
N SER A 102 11.66 -32.32 1.38
CA SER A 102 12.33 -31.26 2.15
C SER A 102 11.35 -30.15 2.52
N THR A 103 11.52 -29.63 3.71
CA THR A 103 10.75 -28.44 4.15
C THR A 103 11.66 -27.23 4.03
N GLN A 104 11.24 -26.21 3.26
CA GLN A 104 11.99 -24.99 3.06
C GLN A 104 11.14 -23.77 3.43
N LEU A 105 11.80 -22.75 3.97
CA LEU A 105 11.17 -21.48 4.32
C LEU A 105 11.19 -20.59 3.07
N ASP A 106 10.02 -20.43 2.45
CA ASP A 106 9.85 -19.58 1.26
C ASP A 106 9.04 -18.33 1.58
N SER A 107 9.22 -17.27 0.78
CA SER A 107 8.42 -16.05 0.92
C SER A 107 6.94 -16.33 0.68
N LEU A 108 6.07 -15.80 1.54
CA LEU A 108 4.62 -15.98 1.40
C LEU A 108 4.11 -15.38 0.08
N ILE A 109 4.57 -14.16 -0.24
CA ILE A 109 4.39 -13.53 -1.56
C ILE A 109 5.78 -13.18 -2.10
N PRO A 110 6.32 -13.94 -3.06
CA PRO A 110 7.63 -13.65 -3.63
C PRO A 110 7.69 -12.31 -4.36
N ALA A 111 8.84 -11.63 -4.32
CA ALA A 111 9.06 -10.38 -5.02
C ALA A 111 8.78 -10.49 -6.55
N SER A 112 9.08 -11.64 -7.15
CA SER A 112 8.77 -11.91 -8.55
C SER A 112 7.27 -11.86 -8.83
N LYS A 113 6.42 -12.35 -7.91
CA LYS A 113 4.97 -12.30 -8.04
C LYS A 113 4.45 -10.86 -7.95
N ILE A 114 5.02 -10.06 -7.06
CA ILE A 114 4.68 -8.63 -6.92
C ILE A 114 5.06 -7.86 -8.19
N SER A 115 6.24 -8.14 -8.74
CA SER A 115 6.75 -7.48 -9.96
C SER A 115 5.99 -7.84 -11.24
N THR A 116 5.21 -8.91 -11.22
CA THR A 116 4.43 -9.38 -12.38
C THR A 116 2.93 -9.23 -12.21
N LEU A 117 2.47 -8.46 -11.22
CA LEU A 117 1.06 -8.15 -11.06
C LEU A 117 0.52 -7.43 -12.29
N THR A 118 -0.67 -7.81 -12.73
CA THR A 118 -1.37 -7.15 -13.83
C THR A 118 -2.24 -6.01 -13.30
N GLN A 119 -2.69 -5.15 -14.20
CA GLN A 119 -3.59 -4.06 -13.87
C GLN A 119 -4.83 -4.56 -13.11
N GLY A 120 -5.20 -3.87 -12.03
CA GLY A 120 -6.32 -4.23 -11.17
C GLY A 120 -5.97 -5.25 -10.09
N MET A 121 -4.81 -5.91 -10.16
CA MET A 121 -4.35 -6.84 -9.13
C MET A 121 -3.55 -6.14 -8.04
N PHE A 122 -3.81 -6.52 -6.79
CA PHE A 122 -3.15 -5.95 -5.62
C PHE A 122 -2.70 -7.03 -4.65
N VAL A 123 -1.62 -6.74 -3.96
CA VAL A 123 -1.17 -7.47 -2.76
C VAL A 123 -1.11 -6.52 -1.60
N GLY A 124 -1.30 -7.02 -0.41
CA GLY A 124 -1.22 -6.16 0.76
C GLY A 124 -1.32 -6.89 2.08
N ALA A 125 -1.28 -6.08 3.12
CA ALA A 125 -1.49 -6.52 4.49
C ALA A 125 -2.40 -5.54 5.21
N VAL A 126 -3.26 -6.04 6.07
CA VAL A 126 -4.15 -5.25 6.93
C VAL A 126 -3.88 -5.56 8.39
N ALA A 127 -3.91 -4.54 9.23
CA ALA A 127 -3.78 -4.68 10.67
C ALA A 127 -5.15 -4.87 11.32
N ASP A 128 -5.14 -5.47 12.52
CA ASP A 128 -6.36 -5.55 13.34
C ASP A 128 -6.91 -4.16 13.63
N ASN A 129 -8.22 -4.06 13.64
CA ASN A 129 -8.93 -2.87 14.08
C ASN A 129 -9.20 -2.97 15.59
N PHE A 130 -9.56 -1.84 16.22
CA PHE A 130 -9.89 -1.81 17.65
C PHE A 130 -11.12 -2.67 18.00
N ASP A 131 -12.04 -2.76 17.06
CA ASP A 131 -13.34 -3.41 17.27
C ASP A 131 -13.45 -4.77 16.55
N GLU A 132 -12.46 -5.15 15.73
CA GLU A 132 -12.53 -6.34 14.90
C GLU A 132 -11.16 -6.98 14.71
N ARG A 133 -11.10 -8.29 14.96
CA ARG A 133 -9.93 -9.10 14.67
C ARG A 133 -9.99 -9.57 13.22
N ILE A 134 -8.92 -9.32 12.47
CA ILE A 134 -8.79 -9.76 11.09
C ILE A 134 -8.01 -11.07 11.04
N GLU A 135 -8.66 -12.16 10.66
CA GLU A 135 -8.02 -13.49 10.60
C GLU A 135 -7.01 -13.58 9.45
N GLN A 136 -7.38 -13.11 8.27
CA GLN A 136 -6.52 -13.10 7.09
C GLN A 136 -5.92 -11.72 6.87
N LYS A 137 -4.71 -11.51 7.40
CA LYS A 137 -4.03 -10.22 7.35
C LYS A 137 -3.36 -9.91 6.02
N ILE A 138 -2.96 -10.93 5.26
CA ILE A 138 -2.25 -10.80 3.99
C ILE A 138 -3.17 -11.24 2.87
N PHE A 139 -3.25 -10.45 1.83
CA PHE A 139 -4.14 -10.71 0.71
C PHE A 139 -3.46 -10.53 -0.64
N HIS A 140 -4.00 -11.22 -1.63
CA HIS A 140 -3.78 -11.03 -3.06
C HIS A 140 -5.16 -11.02 -3.71
N CYS A 141 -5.57 -9.87 -4.22
CA CYS A 141 -6.94 -9.66 -4.70
C CYS A 141 -6.97 -8.88 -6.01
N GLU A 142 -8.10 -8.95 -6.66
CA GLU A 142 -8.47 -8.10 -7.80
C GLU A 142 -9.46 -7.04 -7.34
N ILE A 143 -9.27 -5.80 -7.80
CA ILE A 143 -10.25 -4.72 -7.58
C ILE A 143 -11.27 -4.76 -8.71
N VAL A 144 -12.50 -5.12 -8.36
CA VAL A 144 -13.64 -5.09 -9.29
C VAL A 144 -14.30 -3.71 -9.19
N VAL A 145 -14.27 -2.96 -10.30
CA VAL A 145 -14.86 -1.62 -10.39
C VAL A 145 -16.26 -1.74 -11.01
N ASP A 146 -17.28 -1.30 -10.27
CA ASP A 146 -18.63 -1.13 -10.79
C ASP A 146 -18.70 0.20 -11.57
N ASN A 147 -18.47 0.11 -12.87
CA ASN A 147 -18.45 1.27 -13.76
C ASN A 147 -19.80 1.98 -13.87
N GLU A 148 -20.91 1.28 -13.71
CA GLU A 148 -22.25 1.88 -13.75
C GLU A 148 -22.49 2.73 -12.52
N LYS A 149 -22.12 2.21 -11.35
CA LYS A 149 -22.19 2.95 -10.09
C LYS A 149 -21.31 4.19 -10.13
N VAL A 150 -20.07 4.07 -10.60
CA VAL A 150 -19.14 5.21 -10.75
C VAL A 150 -19.72 6.28 -11.67
N LYS A 151 -20.27 5.91 -12.82
CA LYS A 151 -20.94 6.84 -13.74
C LYS A 151 -22.12 7.55 -13.08
N ALA A 152 -22.94 6.81 -12.34
CA ALA A 152 -24.10 7.38 -11.66
C ALA A 152 -23.70 8.35 -10.54
N GLU A 153 -22.63 8.06 -9.80
CA GLU A 153 -22.09 8.96 -8.79
C GLU A 153 -21.47 10.22 -9.41
N THR A 154 -20.66 10.06 -10.47
CA THR A 154 -20.01 11.17 -11.17
C THR A 154 -21.03 12.12 -11.80
N ALA A 155 -22.14 11.60 -12.32
CA ALA A 155 -23.23 12.41 -12.88
C ALA A 155 -23.91 13.32 -11.84
N ARG A 156 -23.77 13.02 -10.55
CA ARG A 156 -24.30 13.82 -9.44
C ARG A 156 -23.34 14.92 -8.98
N TYR A 157 -22.11 14.97 -9.49
CA TYR A 157 -21.15 16.00 -9.09
C TYR A 157 -21.62 17.37 -9.53
N LYS A 158 -21.61 18.30 -8.59
CA LYS A 158 -21.91 19.70 -8.89
C LYS A 158 -20.73 20.31 -9.64
N LYS A 159 -21.04 21.12 -10.66
CA LYS A 159 -20.02 21.94 -11.32
C LYS A 159 -19.39 22.89 -10.30
N ILE A 160 -18.06 22.94 -10.27
CA ILE A 160 -17.33 23.93 -9.47
C ILE A 160 -17.64 25.30 -10.08
N PRO A 161 -18.16 26.27 -9.29
CA PRO A 161 -18.39 27.61 -9.81
C PRO A 161 -17.06 28.21 -10.27
N GLN A 162 -17.02 28.72 -11.49
CA GLN A 162 -15.88 29.50 -11.95
C GLN A 162 -15.96 30.87 -11.28
N ILE A 163 -14.97 31.17 -10.46
CA ILE A 163 -14.82 32.53 -9.89
C ILE A 163 -14.09 33.33 -10.96
N THR A 164 -14.83 34.18 -11.66
CA THR A 164 -14.31 34.95 -12.80
C THR A 164 -13.77 36.32 -12.42
N ASP A 165 -14.07 36.84 -11.23
CA ASP A 165 -13.62 38.16 -10.81
C ASP A 165 -13.12 38.15 -9.36
N PHE A 166 -11.84 38.31 -9.17
CA PHE A 166 -11.26 38.95 -7.99
C PHE A 166 -11.11 40.43 -8.28
N THR A 167 -12.21 41.18 -8.31
CA THR A 167 -12.12 42.63 -8.19
C THR A 167 -11.93 42.92 -6.71
N ASP A 168 -10.72 43.32 -6.35
CA ASP A 168 -10.49 43.92 -5.04
C ASP A 168 -11.43 45.12 -4.92
N GLU A 169 -12.24 45.20 -3.87
CA GLU A 169 -13.16 46.31 -3.59
C GLU A 169 -12.44 47.68 -3.45
N ASN A 170 -11.13 47.72 -3.62
CA ASN A 170 -10.28 48.88 -3.50
C ASN A 170 -9.70 49.37 -4.83
N GLY A 171 -10.42 49.28 -5.94
CA GLY A 171 -10.21 49.97 -7.21
C GLY A 171 -8.88 50.72 -7.42
N THR A 172 -7.74 50.05 -7.22
CA THR A 172 -6.42 50.61 -7.60
C THR A 172 -5.85 49.75 -8.72
N ASP A 173 -5.70 50.44 -9.90
CA ASP A 173 -5.00 50.00 -11.09
C ASP A 173 -3.57 49.49 -10.82
#